data_50a3e8a16f3d42b68781d67c42ae8352
#
_entry.id   50a3e8a16f3d42b68781d67c42ae8352
#
_cell.length_a   1.000
_cell.length_b   1.000
_cell.length_c   1.000
_cell.angle_alpha   90.00
_cell.angle_beta   90.00
_cell.angle_gamma   90.00
#
_symmetry.space_group_name_H-M   'P 1'
#
loop_
_entity.id
_entity.type
_entity.pdbx_description
1 polymer ?
#
loop_
_entity_poly.entity_id
_entity_poly.type
_entity_poly.pdbx_seq_one_letter_code
_entity_poly.pdbx_strand_id
1 'polypeptide(L)'
;MLYRSTKIALNRWVRRAAPGWAGSGIPLNAVAPGIVGTESARTTMLATPAQAKLMAEALPQPLGFPGPADAVAEALAWTIGPANTFMTGQILYVDGGADATLRGDAPYADGVSYGPVAMARMIYWSLVAKLQARKATG
;
A
#
# COMPACT_ATOMS: atom_id res chain seq x y z
N MET A 1 21.04 2.58 7.72
CA MET A 1 20.42 1.25 7.52
C MET A 1 19.16 1.02 8.35
N LEU A 2 19.11 1.40 9.63
CA LEU A 2 17.97 1.14 10.53
C LEU A 2 16.62 1.68 10.04
N TYR A 3 16.55 2.92 9.54
CA TYR A 3 15.28 3.54 9.12
C TYR A 3 14.57 2.72 8.02
N ARG A 4 15.29 2.34 6.96
CA ARG A 4 14.71 1.54 5.87
C ARG A 4 14.21 0.18 6.36
N SER A 5 14.99 -0.49 7.20
CA SER A 5 14.64 -1.81 7.74
C SER A 5 13.40 -1.75 8.62
N THR A 6 13.25 -0.71 9.45
CA THR A 6 12.05 -0.53 10.29
C THR A 6 10.80 -0.26 9.46
N LYS A 7 10.90 0.51 8.36
CA LYS A 7 9.76 0.77 7.47
C LYS A 7 9.34 -0.48 6.69
N ILE A 8 10.29 -1.28 6.22
CA ILE A 8 9.99 -2.58 5.59
C ILE A 8 9.31 -3.52 6.60
N ALA A 9 9.81 -3.58 7.83
CA ALA A 9 9.21 -4.39 8.89
C ALA A 9 7.77 -3.95 9.20
N LEU A 10 7.50 -2.64 9.26
CA LEU A 10 6.17 -2.07 9.46
C LEU A 10 5.22 -2.46 8.30
N ASN A 11 5.66 -2.30 7.06
CA ASN A 11 4.85 -2.67 5.89
C ASN A 11 4.48 -4.16 5.90
N ARG A 12 5.44 -5.03 6.23
CA ARG A 12 5.20 -6.47 6.36
C ARG A 12 4.26 -6.79 7.52
N TRP A 13 4.38 -6.06 8.64
CA TRP A 13 3.48 -6.21 9.78
C TRP A 13 2.05 -5.83 9.41
N VAL A 14 1.82 -4.68 8.79
CA VAL A 14 0.50 -4.25 8.33
C VAL A 14 -0.17 -5.34 7.48
N ARG A 15 0.53 -5.87 6.49
CA ARG A 15 -0.02 -6.93 5.63
C ARG A 15 -0.37 -8.20 6.38
N ARG A 16 0.46 -8.60 7.34
CA ARG A 16 0.22 -9.82 8.14
C ARG A 16 -0.88 -9.65 9.18
N ALA A 17 -0.96 -8.48 9.80
CA ALA A 17 -1.93 -8.19 10.85
C ALA A 17 -3.33 -7.86 10.31
N ALA A 18 -3.43 -7.26 9.13
CA ALA A 18 -4.67 -6.77 8.56
C ALA A 18 -5.82 -7.79 8.51
N PRO A 19 -5.62 -9.08 8.14
CA PRO A 19 -6.71 -10.04 8.14
C PRO A 19 -7.34 -10.26 9.52
N GLY A 20 -6.53 -10.28 10.59
CA GLY A 20 -7.02 -10.42 11.96
C GLY A 20 -7.82 -9.20 12.42
N TRP A 21 -7.35 -7.99 12.09
CA TRP A 21 -8.05 -6.74 12.40
C TRP A 21 -9.35 -6.61 11.60
N ALA A 22 -9.34 -7.01 10.33
CA ALA A 22 -10.54 -7.04 9.49
C ALA A 22 -11.63 -7.96 10.04
N GLY A 23 -11.25 -9.08 10.67
CA GLY A 23 -12.19 -9.98 11.36
C GLY A 23 -12.95 -9.29 12.52
N SER A 24 -12.39 -8.21 13.06
CA SER A 24 -13.03 -7.35 14.07
C SER A 24 -13.67 -6.10 13.48
N GLY A 25 -13.81 -6.01 12.17
CA GLY A 25 -14.38 -4.85 11.48
C GLY A 25 -13.47 -3.62 11.40
N ILE A 26 -12.16 -3.79 11.66
CA ILE A 26 -11.20 -2.67 11.69
C ILE A 26 -10.26 -2.77 10.48
N PRO A 27 -10.32 -1.84 9.51
CA PRO A 27 -9.35 -1.77 8.43
C PRO A 27 -7.99 -1.30 8.94
N LEU A 28 -6.91 -1.99 8.54
CA LEU A 28 -5.53 -1.65 8.88
C LEU A 28 -4.73 -1.39 7.61
N ASN A 29 -4.29 -0.16 7.41
CA ASN A 29 -3.50 0.26 6.26
C ASN A 29 -2.29 1.09 6.68
N ALA A 30 -1.38 1.35 5.75
CA ALA A 30 -0.30 2.32 5.93
C ALA A 30 -0.27 3.29 4.74
N VAL A 31 0.11 4.53 5.01
CA VAL A 31 0.44 5.52 3.99
C VAL A 31 1.95 5.70 3.98
N ALA A 32 2.55 5.60 2.80
CA ALA A 32 3.98 5.74 2.55
C ALA A 32 4.20 7.01 1.71
N PRO A 33 4.47 8.16 2.35
CA PRO A 33 4.70 9.40 1.62
C PRO A 33 6.07 9.43 0.96
N GLY A 34 6.16 10.14 -0.15
CA GLY A 34 7.42 10.61 -0.70
C GLY A 34 8.03 11.73 0.15
N ILE A 35 8.95 12.47 -0.44
CA ILE A 35 9.47 13.70 0.19
C ILE A 35 8.46 14.81 -0.02
N VAL A 36 7.85 15.27 1.07
CA VAL A 36 6.83 16.33 1.06
C VAL A 36 7.36 17.63 1.68
N GLY A 37 6.86 18.76 1.20
CA GLY A 37 7.33 20.10 1.55
C GLY A 37 6.87 20.58 2.93
N THR A 38 7.03 19.77 3.98
CA THR A 38 6.78 20.17 5.37
C THR A 38 7.91 21.07 5.90
N GLU A 39 7.63 21.81 6.97
CA GLU A 39 8.64 22.63 7.67
C GLU A 39 9.83 21.77 8.11
N SER A 40 9.58 20.63 8.70
CA SER A 40 10.63 19.69 9.11
C SER A 40 11.49 19.22 7.93
N ALA A 41 10.88 18.90 6.78
CA ALA A 41 11.64 18.50 5.60
C ALA A 41 12.50 19.65 5.06
N ARG A 42 11.97 20.89 5.06
CA ARG A 42 12.69 22.08 4.60
C ARG A 42 13.92 22.37 5.45
N THR A 43 13.84 22.15 6.76
CA THR A 43 14.94 22.40 7.69
C THR A 43 15.96 21.27 7.78
N THR A 44 15.58 20.04 7.45
CA THR A 44 16.45 18.86 7.61
C THR A 44 16.97 18.31 6.28
N MET A 45 16.06 17.97 5.37
CA MET A 45 16.38 17.24 4.14
C MET A 45 16.54 18.15 2.92
N LEU A 46 15.93 19.34 2.94
CA LEU A 46 15.86 20.28 1.82
C LEU A 46 16.48 21.64 2.19
N ALA A 47 17.30 21.69 3.24
CA ALA A 47 17.82 22.93 3.81
C ALA A 47 18.74 23.71 2.84
N THR A 48 19.37 23.01 1.90
CA THR A 48 20.19 23.64 0.86
C THR A 48 19.78 23.18 -0.54
N PRO A 49 20.04 23.97 -1.60
CA PRO A 49 19.78 23.54 -2.98
C PRO A 49 20.47 22.23 -3.35
N ALA A 50 21.67 21.99 -2.84
CA ALA A 50 22.41 20.75 -3.09
C ALA A 50 21.73 19.53 -2.43
N GLN A 51 21.25 19.69 -1.19
CA GLN A 51 20.49 18.63 -0.50
C GLN A 51 19.17 18.35 -1.20
N ALA A 52 18.43 19.39 -1.59
CA ALA A 52 17.19 19.22 -2.33
C ALA A 52 17.42 18.46 -3.65
N LYS A 53 18.47 18.80 -4.38
CA LYS A 53 18.83 18.10 -5.62
C LYS A 53 19.23 16.63 -5.38
N LEU A 54 20.04 16.38 -4.34
CA LEU A 54 20.39 15.01 -3.95
C LEU A 54 19.14 14.18 -3.59
N MET A 55 18.20 14.75 -2.86
CA MET A 55 16.96 14.09 -2.47
C MET A 55 16.05 13.81 -3.68
N ALA A 56 15.98 14.74 -4.62
CA ALA A 56 15.22 14.57 -5.86
C ALA A 56 15.78 13.43 -6.74
N GLU A 57 17.12 13.29 -6.78
CA GLU A 57 17.76 12.18 -7.49
C GLU A 57 17.60 10.83 -6.75
N ALA A 58 17.69 10.84 -5.42
CA ALA A 58 17.58 9.64 -4.60
C ALA A 58 16.14 9.09 -4.54
N LEU A 59 15.15 9.97 -4.63
CA LEU A 59 13.72 9.61 -4.61
C LEU A 59 12.99 10.45 -5.68
N PRO A 60 13.11 10.07 -6.96
CA PRO A 60 12.49 10.80 -8.05
C PRO A 60 10.97 10.78 -7.94
N GLN A 61 10.37 11.97 -7.98
CA GLN A 61 8.91 12.17 -7.88
C GLN A 61 8.40 12.83 -9.17
N PRO A 62 8.00 12.06 -10.19
CA PRO A 62 7.60 12.61 -11.49
C PRO A 62 6.46 13.63 -11.43
N LEU A 63 5.56 13.55 -10.44
CA LEU A 63 4.47 14.52 -10.27
C LEU A 63 4.91 15.85 -9.66
N GLY A 64 6.16 15.96 -9.20
CA GLY A 64 6.72 17.20 -8.63
C GLY A 64 7.51 16.94 -7.34
N PHE A 65 8.52 17.76 -7.10
CA PHE A 65 9.42 17.65 -5.95
C PHE A 65 9.69 19.01 -5.28
N PRO A 66 9.60 19.11 -3.95
CA PRO A 66 8.95 18.18 -3.05
C PRO A 66 7.44 18.11 -3.28
N GLY A 67 6.82 16.98 -2.96
CA GLY A 67 5.37 16.81 -3.08
C GLY A 67 4.60 17.70 -2.09
N PRO A 68 3.29 17.96 -2.35
CA PRO A 68 2.44 18.72 -1.44
C PRO A 68 2.08 17.90 -0.20
N ALA A 69 2.19 18.49 0.99
CA ALA A 69 1.83 17.83 2.25
C ALA A 69 0.33 17.52 2.33
N ASP A 70 -0.51 18.36 1.73
CA ASP A 70 -1.96 18.20 1.72
C ASP A 70 -2.40 16.91 1.01
N ALA A 71 -1.71 16.50 -0.07
CA ALA A 71 -2.02 15.24 -0.74
C ALA A 71 -1.85 14.02 0.19
N VAL A 72 -0.86 14.05 1.08
CA VAL A 72 -0.66 13.00 2.09
C VAL A 72 -1.73 13.10 3.18
N ALA A 73 -2.09 14.31 3.61
CA ALA A 73 -3.13 14.53 4.61
C ALA A 73 -4.51 14.05 4.13
N GLU A 74 -4.86 14.35 2.88
CA GLU A 74 -6.11 13.88 2.26
C GLU A 74 -6.15 12.35 2.13
N ALA A 75 -5.04 11.72 1.72
CA ALA A 75 -4.94 10.26 1.65
C ALA A 75 -5.11 9.62 3.03
N LEU A 76 -4.50 10.20 4.08
CA LEU A 76 -4.68 9.76 5.46
C LEU A 76 -6.14 9.93 5.91
N ALA A 77 -6.73 11.11 5.70
CA ALA A 77 -8.12 11.39 6.06
C ALA A 77 -9.08 10.41 5.39
N TRP A 78 -8.89 10.13 4.11
CA TRP A 78 -9.70 9.12 3.42
C TRP A 78 -9.48 7.72 4.00
N THR A 79 -8.23 7.34 4.28
CA THR A 79 -7.88 6.00 4.77
C THR A 79 -8.54 5.68 6.12
N ILE A 80 -8.64 6.69 7.02
CA ILE A 80 -9.27 6.54 8.34
C ILE A 80 -10.75 6.95 8.35
N GLY A 81 -11.22 7.56 7.27
CA GLY A 81 -12.59 8.10 7.17
C GLY A 81 -13.63 7.02 6.86
N PRO A 82 -14.92 7.37 6.99
CA PRO A 82 -16.04 6.44 6.75
C PRO A 82 -16.14 5.99 5.28
N ALA A 83 -15.49 6.67 4.35
CA ALA A 83 -15.45 6.27 2.95
C ALA A 83 -14.60 5.02 2.68
N ASN A 84 -13.66 4.70 3.57
CA ASN A 84 -12.88 3.47 3.48
C ASN A 84 -13.65 2.30 4.11
N THR A 85 -14.53 1.68 3.35
CA THR A 85 -15.36 0.57 3.83
C THR A 85 -14.79 -0.81 3.50
N PHE A 86 -13.78 -0.89 2.61
CA PHE A 86 -13.35 -2.19 2.08
C PHE A 86 -11.84 -2.32 1.83
N MET A 87 -11.04 -1.27 2.03
CA MET A 87 -9.60 -1.33 1.84
C MET A 87 -8.89 -1.63 3.17
N THR A 88 -8.18 -2.77 3.22
CA THR A 88 -7.34 -3.16 4.35
C THR A 88 -6.08 -3.89 3.88
N GLY A 89 -5.02 -3.87 4.68
CA GLY A 89 -3.74 -4.52 4.40
C GLY A 89 -2.92 -3.83 3.31
N GLN A 90 -3.24 -2.59 2.94
CA GLN A 90 -2.57 -1.89 1.86
C GLN A 90 -1.49 -0.94 2.37
N ILE A 91 -0.47 -0.76 1.54
CA ILE A 91 0.54 0.29 1.68
C ILE A 91 0.31 1.26 0.53
N LEU A 92 -0.25 2.42 0.86
CA LEU A 92 -0.56 3.46 -0.14
C LEU A 92 0.67 4.34 -0.31
N TYR A 93 1.27 4.28 -1.48
CA TYR A 93 2.37 5.17 -1.84
C TYR A 93 1.79 6.50 -2.34
N VAL A 94 1.98 7.55 -1.54
CA VAL A 94 1.61 8.94 -1.87
C VAL A 94 2.92 9.72 -2.06
N ASP A 95 3.62 9.41 -3.13
CA ASP A 95 5.04 9.70 -3.31
C ASP A 95 5.38 10.30 -4.68
N GLY A 96 4.36 10.79 -5.39
CA GLY A 96 4.55 11.41 -6.70
C GLY A 96 5.09 10.47 -7.79
N GLY A 97 4.97 9.15 -7.59
CA GLY A 97 5.43 8.12 -8.52
C GLY A 97 6.86 7.62 -8.26
N ALA A 98 7.45 7.94 -7.10
CA ALA A 98 8.81 7.53 -6.76
C ALA A 98 8.94 6.00 -6.65
N ASP A 99 7.98 5.34 -6.01
CA ASP A 99 7.97 3.90 -5.87
C ASP A 99 7.90 3.19 -7.23
N ALA A 100 6.99 3.62 -8.09
CA ALA A 100 6.85 3.09 -9.45
C ALA A 100 8.11 3.30 -10.28
N THR A 101 8.75 4.47 -10.16
CA THR A 101 10.00 4.77 -10.87
C THR A 101 11.16 3.88 -10.41
N LEU A 102 11.27 3.63 -9.10
CA LEU A 102 12.41 2.90 -8.52
C LEU A 102 12.26 1.39 -8.53
N ARG A 103 11.03 0.87 -8.45
CA ARG A 103 10.76 -0.57 -8.38
C ARG A 103 10.13 -1.14 -9.64
N GLY A 104 9.61 -0.30 -10.53
CA GLY A 104 8.92 -0.76 -11.73
C GLY A 104 7.80 -1.75 -11.38
N ASP A 105 7.76 -2.86 -12.08
CA ASP A 105 6.79 -3.95 -11.90
C ASP A 105 7.21 -5.02 -10.86
N ALA A 106 8.38 -4.87 -10.22
CA ALA A 106 8.90 -5.83 -9.25
C ALA A 106 7.90 -6.24 -8.15
N PRO A 107 7.02 -5.36 -7.62
CA PRO A 107 6.00 -5.75 -6.64
C PRO A 107 4.97 -6.77 -7.15
N TYR A 108 4.86 -6.95 -8.47
CA TYR A 108 3.90 -7.83 -9.15
C TYR A 108 4.56 -9.01 -9.86
N ALA A 109 5.87 -9.20 -9.68
CA ALA A 109 6.63 -10.28 -10.31
C ALA A 109 6.16 -11.67 -9.87
N ASP A 110 5.73 -11.78 -8.61
CA ASP A 110 5.18 -13.02 -8.06
C ASP A 110 3.66 -12.97 -8.09
N GLY A 111 3.04 -13.94 -8.73
CA GLY A 111 1.59 -14.10 -8.78
C GLY A 111 0.97 -14.42 -7.41
N VAL A 112 -0.37 -14.58 -7.38
CA VAL A 112 -1.10 -14.97 -6.17
C VAL A 112 -0.92 -16.47 -5.93
N SER A 113 -0.46 -16.84 -4.74
CA SER A 113 -0.34 -18.23 -4.30
C SER A 113 -1.47 -18.61 -3.34
N TYR A 114 -2.15 -19.71 -3.62
CA TYR A 114 -3.20 -20.26 -2.76
C TYR A 114 -2.66 -21.46 -1.98
N GLY A 115 -2.82 -21.43 -0.66
CA GLY A 115 -2.52 -22.58 0.18
C GLY A 115 -3.47 -23.78 -0.10
N PRO A 116 -3.07 -25.02 0.27
CA PRO A 116 -3.83 -26.23 -0.05
C PRO A 116 -5.26 -26.22 0.49
N VAL A 117 -5.48 -25.65 1.67
CA VAL A 117 -6.83 -25.54 2.27
C VAL A 117 -7.72 -24.59 1.47
N ALA A 118 -7.19 -23.44 1.04
CA ALA A 118 -7.93 -22.50 0.21
C ALA A 118 -8.29 -23.13 -1.15
N MET A 119 -7.35 -23.84 -1.76
CA MET A 119 -7.56 -24.55 -3.02
C MET A 119 -8.67 -25.61 -2.88
N ALA A 120 -8.64 -26.43 -1.83
CA ALA A 120 -9.67 -27.44 -1.57
C ALA A 120 -11.06 -26.81 -1.40
N ARG A 121 -11.17 -25.70 -0.66
CA ARG A 121 -12.42 -24.96 -0.51
C ARG A 121 -12.94 -24.40 -1.84
N MET A 122 -12.07 -23.85 -2.66
CA MET A 122 -12.44 -23.34 -3.98
C MET A 122 -12.99 -24.46 -4.89
N ILE A 123 -12.34 -25.62 -4.91
CA ILE A 123 -12.80 -26.78 -5.65
C ILE A 123 -14.18 -27.24 -5.14
N TYR A 124 -14.34 -27.39 -3.83
CA TYR A 124 -15.62 -27.77 -3.22
C TYR A 124 -16.75 -26.82 -3.64
N TRP A 125 -16.58 -25.52 -3.47
CA TRP A 125 -17.61 -24.54 -3.84
C TRP A 125 -17.86 -24.45 -5.34
N SER A 126 -16.86 -24.69 -6.17
CA SER A 126 -17.04 -24.83 -7.62
C SER A 126 -17.96 -25.99 -7.99
N LEU A 127 -17.80 -27.14 -7.32
CA LEU A 127 -18.68 -28.30 -7.53
C LEU A 127 -20.10 -28.03 -7.05
N VAL A 128 -20.25 -27.43 -5.87
CA VAL A 128 -21.57 -27.05 -5.33
C VAL A 128 -22.30 -26.09 -6.29
N ALA A 129 -21.61 -25.07 -6.78
CA ALA A 129 -22.20 -24.11 -7.72
C ALA A 129 -22.68 -24.80 -9.03
N LYS A 130 -21.91 -25.75 -9.58
CA LYS A 130 -22.30 -26.52 -10.77
C LYS A 130 -23.55 -27.39 -10.51
N LEU A 131 -23.64 -27.99 -9.33
CA LEU A 131 -24.81 -28.79 -8.96
C LEU A 131 -26.08 -27.95 -8.80
N GLN A 132 -25.95 -26.77 -8.19
CA GLN A 132 -27.07 -25.85 -8.04
C GLN A 132 -27.55 -25.29 -9.39
N ALA A 133 -26.63 -24.94 -10.30
CA ALA A 133 -26.99 -24.47 -11.64
C ALA A 133 -27.80 -25.57 -12.42
N ARG A 134 -27.43 -26.83 -12.30
CA ARG A 134 -28.17 -27.93 -12.97
C ARG A 134 -29.58 -28.11 -12.42
N LYS A 135 -29.82 -27.86 -11.12
CA LYS A 135 -31.16 -27.95 -10.51
C LYS A 135 -32.07 -26.76 -10.88
N ALA A 136 -31.49 -25.64 -11.27
CA ALA A 136 -32.27 -24.46 -11.67
C ALA A 136 -32.71 -24.47 -13.14
N THR A 137 -32.16 -25.39 -13.96
CA THR A 137 -32.45 -25.51 -15.39
C THR A 137 -33.28 -26.74 -15.76
N GLY A 138 -33.64 -27.60 -14.80
CA GLY A 138 -34.53 -28.75 -14.96
C GLY A 138 -35.84 -28.58 -14.20
#